data_cd4e7d0afa30855e9907799e65356415
#
_entry.id   cd4e7d0afa30855e9907799e65356415
#
_cell.length_a   1.000
_cell.length_b   1.000
_cell.length_c   1.000
_cell.angle_alpha   90.00
_cell.angle_beta   90.00
_cell.angle_gamma   90.00
#
_symmetry.space_group_name_H-M   'P 1'
#
loop_
_entity.id
_entity.type
_entity.pdbx_description
1 polymer ?
#
loop_
_entity_poly.entity_id
_entity_poly.type
_entity_poly.pdbx_seq_one_letter_code
_entity_poly.pdbx_strand_id
1 'polypeptide(L)'
;MMNYKQAGDYLIPDLSLNTQQMPPLSKYGRMRRTYLQEHRPILMNDLLLSGKLDAHLREIDSAAQTRLEQMMSELTQQAGITEEMKARDPMMWTQQMNSLKAQAEEEILSELIYS
;
A
#
# COMPACT_ATOMS: atom_id res chain seq x y z
N MET A 1 1.60 21.40 -17.74
CA MET A 1 1.70 22.13 -17.52
C MET A 1 1.62 22.53 -17.50
N MET A 2 1.54 22.38 -17.18
CA MET A 2 1.53 23.08 -16.81
C MET A 2 1.63 23.30 -16.69
N ASN A 3 1.67 22.49 -16.21
CA ASN A 3 1.74 23.15 -15.94
C ASN A 3 1.70 23.52 -15.70
N TYR A 4 1.50 23.58 -15.53
CA TYR A 4 1.40 24.53 -15.23
C TYR A 4 1.64 24.75 -15.28
N LYS A 5 1.65 24.18 -14.80
CA LYS A 5 1.71 24.85 -14.70
C LYS A 5 1.82 25.21 -14.83
N GLN A 6 1.57 25.12 -14.85
CA GLN A 6 1.61 25.84 -14.97
C GLN A 6 1.65 26.12 -14.86
N ALA A 7 1.64 25.87 -14.66
CA ALA A 7 1.76 26.43 -14.44
C ALA A 7 1.54 26.54 -14.21
N GLY A 8 1.23 26.53 -14.00
CA GLY A 8 1.20 26.99 -13.66
C GLY A 8 0.91 26.85 -13.23
N ASP A 9 0.75 26.85 -12.85
CA ASP A 9 0.72 27.11 -12.44
C ASP A 9 0.70 27.11 -12.04
N TYR A 10 0.74 27.01 -11.48
CA TYR A 10 0.92 27.38 -11.05
C TYR A 10 1.24 27.34 -10.60
N LEU A 11 1.32 27.41 -10.16
CA LEU A 11 1.72 27.37 -9.84
C LEU A 11 1.90 27.21 -9.12
N ILE A 12 2.26 27.17 -8.59
CA ILE A 12 2.71 27.07 -8.19
C ILE A 12 3.06 26.97 -7.34
N PRO A 13 2.99 26.66 -6.53
CA PRO A 13 4.00 26.85 -5.63
C PRO A 13 4.81 25.72 -5.17
N ASP A 14 5.85 25.96 -4.54
CA ASP A 14 6.98 25.15 -4.44
C ASP A 14 6.97 24.11 -3.37
N LEU A 15 6.26 24.33 -2.30
CA LEU A 15 6.16 23.37 -1.22
C LEU A 15 5.50 22.09 -1.65
N SER A 16 4.58 22.22 -2.56
CA SER A 16 3.88 21.06 -3.05
C SER A 16 4.74 20.23 -3.99
N LEU A 17 5.85 20.75 -4.45
CA LEU A 17 6.73 20.00 -5.34
C LEU A 17 7.29 18.77 -4.69
N ASN A 18 7.72 18.86 -3.44
CA ASN A 18 8.26 17.70 -2.73
C ASN A 18 7.21 16.62 -2.61
N THR A 19 6.01 16.99 -2.26
CA THR A 19 4.91 16.05 -2.15
C THR A 19 4.60 15.41 -3.49
N GLN A 20 4.64 16.20 -4.55
CA GLN A 20 4.34 15.72 -5.89
C GLN A 20 5.39 14.73 -6.40
N GLN A 21 6.62 14.84 -5.92
CA GLN A 21 7.67 13.94 -6.34
C GLN A 21 7.58 12.58 -5.70
N MET A 22 6.81 12.46 -4.62
CA MET A 22 6.65 11.19 -3.93
C MET A 22 5.46 10.44 -4.50
N PRO A 23 5.59 9.11 -4.66
CA PRO A 23 4.45 8.33 -5.16
C PRO A 23 3.30 8.39 -4.17
N PRO A 24 2.06 8.28 -4.66
CA PRO A 24 0.92 8.23 -3.76
C PRO A 24 0.94 6.96 -2.92
N LEU A 25 0.30 7.02 -1.77
CA LEU A 25 0.15 5.84 -0.92
C LEU A 25 -0.70 4.79 -1.64
N SER A 26 -0.31 3.53 -1.49
CA SER A 26 -1.16 2.44 -1.97
C SER A 26 -2.30 2.24 -0.98
N LYS A 27 -3.14 1.24 -1.25
CA LYS A 27 -4.30 1.00 -0.39
C LYS A 27 -3.90 0.72 1.06
N TYR A 28 -2.74 0.12 1.29
CA TYR A 28 -2.32 -0.23 2.65
C TYR A 28 -2.05 1.01 3.49
N GLY A 29 -1.34 1.98 2.93
CA GLY A 29 -1.11 3.24 3.64
C GLY A 29 -2.40 3.98 3.93
N ARG A 30 -3.32 3.99 2.95
CA ARG A 30 -4.61 4.65 3.14
C ARG A 30 -5.45 3.94 4.19
N MET A 31 -5.42 2.61 4.21
CA MET A 31 -6.16 1.84 5.21
C MET A 31 -5.61 2.10 6.61
N ARG A 32 -4.28 2.19 6.75
CA ARG A 32 -3.67 2.51 8.04
C ARG A 32 -4.13 3.88 8.52
N ARG A 33 -4.17 4.86 7.63
CA ARG A 33 -4.62 6.21 8.00
C ARG A 33 -6.06 6.18 8.51
N THR A 34 -6.93 5.47 7.80
CA THR A 34 -8.32 5.33 8.22
C THR A 34 -8.44 4.66 9.58
N TYR A 35 -7.66 3.60 9.78
CA TYR A 35 -7.65 2.90 11.06
C TYR A 35 -7.22 3.81 12.19
N LEU A 36 -6.15 4.60 11.99
CA LEU A 36 -5.68 5.52 13.02
C LEU A 36 -6.75 6.56 13.36
N GLN A 37 -7.43 7.08 12.33
CA GLN A 37 -8.48 8.07 12.56
C GLN A 37 -9.63 7.51 13.38
N GLU A 38 -10.03 6.29 13.11
CA GLU A 38 -11.22 5.69 13.72
C GLU A 38 -10.92 5.01 15.05
N HIS A 39 -9.76 4.44 15.21
CA HIS A 39 -9.47 3.59 16.36
C HIS A 39 -8.30 4.08 17.22
N ARG A 40 -7.44 4.93 16.70
CA ARG A 40 -6.27 5.43 17.43
C ARG A 40 -6.13 6.95 17.25
N PRO A 41 -7.16 7.73 17.64
CA PRO A 41 -7.13 9.17 17.36
C PRO A 41 -6.02 9.92 18.10
N ILE A 42 -5.62 9.46 19.27
CA ILE A 42 -4.53 10.12 20.02
C ILE A 42 -3.22 9.95 19.27
N LEU A 43 -2.93 8.72 18.82
CA LEU A 43 -1.73 8.47 18.05
C LEU A 43 -1.76 9.23 16.72
N MET A 44 -2.93 9.29 16.08
CA MET A 44 -3.09 10.05 14.84
C MET A 44 -2.72 11.52 15.06
N ASN A 45 -3.23 12.12 16.14
CA ASN A 45 -2.92 13.51 16.46
C ASN A 45 -1.46 13.72 16.75
N ASP A 46 -0.84 12.81 17.49
CA ASP A 46 0.59 12.91 17.79
C ASP A 46 1.42 12.90 16.52
N LEU A 47 1.09 12.01 15.59
CA LEU A 47 1.81 11.93 14.32
C LEU A 47 1.60 13.17 13.47
N LEU A 48 0.36 13.69 13.46
CA LEU A 48 0.05 14.92 12.74
C LEU A 48 0.83 16.11 13.29
N LEU A 49 0.79 16.28 14.60
CA LEU A 49 1.41 17.45 15.24
C LEU A 49 2.93 17.40 15.14
N SER A 50 3.51 16.21 15.17
CA SER A 50 4.96 16.06 15.05
C SER A 50 5.44 16.09 13.61
N GLY A 51 4.52 16.10 12.63
CA GLY A 51 4.88 16.09 11.23
C GLY A 51 5.37 14.74 10.72
N LYS A 52 5.08 13.66 11.45
CA LYS A 52 5.59 12.33 11.11
C LYS A 52 4.54 11.41 10.51
N LEU A 53 3.32 11.91 10.31
CA LEU A 53 2.23 11.05 9.82
C LEU A 53 2.53 10.48 8.44
N ASP A 54 2.98 11.33 7.51
CA ASP A 54 3.26 10.87 6.16
C ASP A 54 4.35 9.81 6.14
N ALA A 55 5.44 10.04 6.88
CA ALA A 55 6.53 9.07 6.96
C ALA A 55 6.06 7.75 7.55
N HIS A 56 5.22 7.81 8.58
CA HIS A 56 4.66 6.60 9.20
C HIS A 56 3.83 5.80 8.21
N LEU A 57 2.94 6.49 7.47
CA LEU A 57 2.07 5.83 6.52
C LEU A 57 2.86 5.20 5.37
N ARG A 58 3.91 5.88 4.91
CA ARG A 58 4.76 5.34 3.85
C ARG A 58 5.56 4.15 4.32
N GLU A 59 5.99 4.18 5.56
CA GLU A 59 6.71 3.05 6.14
C GLU A 59 5.81 1.83 6.23
N ILE A 60 4.59 2.01 6.72
CA ILE A 60 3.62 0.91 6.79
C ILE A 60 3.27 0.40 5.40
N ASP A 61 3.06 1.30 4.45
CA ASP A 61 2.73 0.95 3.08
C ASP A 61 3.83 0.09 2.45
N SER A 62 5.07 0.52 2.60
CA SER A 62 6.22 -0.20 2.06
C SER A 62 6.39 -1.56 2.73
N ALA A 63 6.25 -1.61 4.05
CA ALA A 63 6.36 -2.86 4.80
C ALA A 63 5.27 -3.84 4.37
N ALA A 64 4.05 -3.35 4.17
CA ALA A 64 2.95 -4.21 3.75
C ALA A 64 3.18 -4.78 2.36
N GLN A 65 3.68 -3.96 1.43
CA GLN A 65 3.96 -4.45 0.09
C GLN A 65 5.07 -5.49 0.07
N THR A 66 6.14 -5.24 0.83
CA THR A 66 7.24 -6.19 0.93
C THR A 66 6.75 -7.51 1.53
N ARG A 67 5.95 -7.41 2.57
CA ARG A 67 5.40 -8.60 3.23
C ARG A 67 4.50 -9.39 2.28
N LEU A 68 3.68 -8.66 1.50
CA LEU A 68 2.81 -9.30 0.52
C LEU A 68 3.62 -10.09 -0.50
N GLU A 69 4.69 -9.50 -1.03
CA GLU A 69 5.54 -10.17 -2.00
C GLU A 69 6.15 -11.45 -1.43
N GLN A 70 6.65 -11.35 -0.18
CA GLN A 70 7.24 -12.52 0.47
C GLN A 70 6.22 -13.61 0.69
N MET A 71 5.04 -13.25 1.19
CA MET A 71 4.00 -14.24 1.45
C MET A 71 3.49 -14.88 0.17
N MET A 72 3.31 -14.08 -0.89
CA MET A 72 2.86 -14.62 -2.16
C MET A 72 3.87 -15.59 -2.74
N SER A 73 5.15 -15.28 -2.63
CA SER A 73 6.20 -16.19 -3.08
C SER A 73 6.12 -17.54 -2.38
N GLU A 74 5.97 -17.50 -1.05
CA GLU A 74 5.89 -18.73 -0.26
C GLU A 74 4.60 -19.51 -0.54
N LEU A 75 3.48 -18.79 -0.59
CA LEU A 75 2.18 -19.44 -0.77
C LEU A 75 2.07 -20.08 -2.16
N THR A 76 2.58 -19.42 -3.19
CA THR A 76 2.52 -19.98 -4.53
C THR A 76 3.39 -21.23 -4.64
N GLN A 77 4.56 -21.25 -3.97
CA GLN A 77 5.39 -22.43 -3.94
C GLN A 77 4.70 -23.59 -3.23
N GLN A 78 4.11 -23.32 -2.08
CA GLN A 78 3.42 -24.35 -1.31
C GLN A 78 2.22 -24.91 -2.06
N ALA A 79 1.51 -24.07 -2.79
CA ALA A 79 0.32 -24.49 -3.52
C ALA A 79 0.64 -25.11 -4.88
N GLY A 80 1.90 -25.05 -5.30
CA GLY A 80 2.30 -25.62 -6.58
C GLY A 80 1.81 -24.82 -7.78
N ILE A 81 1.58 -23.51 -7.60
CA ILE A 81 1.13 -22.64 -8.67
C ILE A 81 2.33 -22.22 -9.50
N THR A 82 2.27 -22.43 -10.82
CA THR A 82 3.39 -22.16 -11.71
C THR A 82 2.95 -21.37 -12.93
N GLU A 83 3.94 -20.83 -13.64
CA GLU A 83 3.68 -20.17 -14.92
C GLU A 83 3.07 -21.13 -15.93
N GLU A 84 3.42 -22.40 -15.83
CA GLU A 84 2.86 -23.42 -16.68
C GLU A 84 1.35 -23.56 -16.47
N MET A 85 0.92 -23.51 -15.21
CA MET A 85 -0.51 -23.52 -14.89
C MET A 85 -1.22 -22.31 -15.48
N LYS A 86 -0.57 -21.14 -15.39
CA LYS A 86 -1.13 -19.92 -15.94
C LYS A 86 -1.37 -20.05 -17.45
N ALA A 87 -0.42 -20.64 -18.15
CA ALA A 87 -0.54 -20.83 -19.61
C ALA A 87 -1.60 -21.86 -19.95
N ARG A 88 -1.69 -22.93 -19.15
CA ARG A 88 -2.55 -24.07 -19.47
C ARG A 88 -4.00 -23.82 -19.04
N ASP A 89 -4.21 -23.21 -17.87
CA ASP A 89 -5.54 -22.98 -17.32
C ASP A 89 -5.57 -21.61 -16.62
N PRO A 90 -5.69 -20.52 -17.42
CA PRO A 90 -5.61 -19.18 -16.83
C PRO A 90 -6.73 -18.88 -15.85
N MET A 91 -7.90 -19.47 -16.02
CA MET A 91 -9.01 -19.23 -15.12
C MET A 91 -8.74 -19.82 -13.74
N MET A 92 -8.27 -21.08 -13.70
CA MET A 92 -7.92 -21.71 -12.44
C MET A 92 -6.74 -20.98 -11.77
N TRP A 93 -5.75 -20.58 -12.57
CA TRP A 93 -4.61 -19.83 -12.05
C TRP A 93 -5.08 -18.53 -11.37
N THR A 94 -5.99 -17.80 -12.03
CA THR A 94 -6.50 -16.55 -11.49
C THR A 94 -7.26 -16.78 -10.18
N GLN A 95 -8.10 -17.81 -10.14
CA GLN A 95 -8.86 -18.13 -8.93
C GLN A 95 -7.94 -18.45 -7.76
N GLN A 96 -6.94 -19.26 -8.00
CA GLN A 96 -6.02 -19.64 -6.95
C GLN A 96 -5.16 -18.48 -6.49
N MET A 97 -4.69 -17.65 -7.41
CA MET A 97 -3.91 -16.47 -7.06
C MET A 97 -4.73 -15.48 -6.23
N ASN A 98 -5.99 -15.27 -6.61
CA ASN A 98 -6.86 -14.38 -5.85
C ASN A 98 -7.11 -14.91 -4.44
N SER A 99 -7.29 -16.20 -4.30
CA SER A 99 -7.49 -16.83 -3.00
C SER A 99 -6.27 -16.66 -2.11
N LEU A 100 -5.07 -16.90 -2.66
CA LEU A 100 -3.85 -16.74 -1.91
C LEU A 100 -3.59 -15.28 -1.53
N LYS A 101 -3.90 -14.38 -2.44
CA LYS A 101 -3.73 -12.95 -2.17
C LYS A 101 -4.64 -12.50 -1.04
N ALA A 102 -5.90 -12.96 -1.05
CA ALA A 102 -6.84 -12.63 0.02
C ALA A 102 -6.33 -13.14 1.36
N GLN A 103 -5.77 -14.33 1.38
CA GLN A 103 -5.21 -14.94 2.58
C GLN A 103 -4.03 -14.11 3.10
N ALA A 104 -3.13 -13.74 2.20
CA ALA A 104 -1.96 -12.93 2.56
C ALA A 104 -2.37 -11.55 3.08
N GLU A 105 -3.34 -10.92 2.41
CA GLU A 105 -3.80 -9.61 2.83
C GLU A 105 -4.44 -9.62 4.20
N GLU A 106 -5.16 -10.69 4.52
CA GLU A 106 -5.77 -10.82 5.82
C GLU A 106 -4.72 -10.79 6.93
N GLU A 107 -3.62 -11.49 6.74
CA GLU A 107 -2.53 -11.46 7.72
C GLU A 107 -1.87 -10.10 7.80
N ILE A 108 -1.66 -9.45 6.66
CA ILE A 108 -1.04 -8.13 6.62
C ILE A 108 -1.90 -7.11 7.33
N LEU A 109 -3.21 -7.15 7.13
CA LEU A 109 -4.12 -6.24 7.81
C LEU A 109 -4.03 -6.41 9.32
N SER A 110 -3.97 -7.64 9.78
CA SER A 110 -3.88 -7.94 11.20
C SER A 110 -2.54 -7.50 11.79
N GLU A 111 -1.44 -7.76 11.07
CA GLU A 111 -0.10 -7.50 11.59
C GLU A 111 0.31 -6.04 11.54
N LEU A 112 0.00 -5.35 10.43
CA LEU A 112 0.56 -4.06 10.15
C LEU A 112 -0.46 -2.93 10.11
N ILE A 113 -1.66 -3.21 9.65
CA ILE A 113 -2.64 -2.15 9.39
C ILE A 113 -3.49 -1.88 10.61
N TYR A 114 -3.93 -2.92 11.29
CA TYR A 114 -4.86 -2.82 12.42
C TYR A 114 -4.21 -3.10 13.76
N SER A 115 -2.92 -2.86 13.86
CA SER A 115 -2.22 -3.10 15.12
C SER A 115 -2.04 -1.85 15.98
#